data_bcb902b5c838a9a91ed77ae2a49a50f2
#
_entry.id   bcb902b5c838a9a91ed77ae2a49a50f2
#
_cell.length_a   1.000
_cell.length_b   1.000
_cell.length_c   1.000
_cell.angle_alpha   90.00
_cell.angle_beta   90.00
_cell.angle_gamma   90.00
#
_symmetry.space_group_name_H-M   'P 1'
#
loop_
_entity.id
_entity.type
_entity.pdbx_description
1 polymer ?
#
loop_
_entity_poly.entity_id
_entity_poly.type
_entity_poly.pdbx_seq_one_letter_code
_entity_poly.pdbx_strand_id
1 'polypeptide(L)'
;DFLNSGSSFFNKNRENVAEIAGHQVHYTEYEAAKEQLTEVYKFEYGRSDFNEEMTLYIRNQVWQTMLMNYTLSDQTEKIGMDITEDELSELCMGQKPHAIIAQHRAFCDETGKFNRDELVKFLAYLEQEPETAEQAEVINQYKNYWQYWENAVRSQYLQEKYTTLLSKMITANNIDAKYAYQARQETVNLQYVQQPYYAVADSLVKVTENDLKTLYNQKKEQYKQTPNRSIEYVTFPIVPSAEDFADAERLMK
;
A
#
# COMPACT_ATOMS: atom_id res chain seq x y z
N ASP A 1 44.31 -0.69 -8.01
CA ASP A 1 43.24 -0.55 -9.04
C ASP A 1 42.17 -1.65 -9.04
N PHE A 2 42.39 -2.77 -8.32
CA PHE A 2 41.41 -3.84 -8.23
C PHE A 2 40.27 -3.58 -7.21
N LEU A 3 40.45 -2.64 -6.30
CA LEU A 3 39.45 -2.28 -5.27
C LEU A 3 38.45 -1.21 -5.73
N ASN A 4 38.64 -0.59 -6.85
CA ASN A 4 37.77 0.49 -7.34
C ASN A 4 36.74 0.04 -8.37
N SER A 5 36.87 -1.17 -8.91
CA SER A 5 35.94 -1.73 -9.89
C SER A 5 34.75 -2.53 -9.25
N GLY A 6 34.87 -2.88 -7.96
CA GLY A 6 33.84 -3.59 -7.22
C GLY A 6 32.77 -2.70 -6.57
N SER A 7 33.02 -1.40 -6.46
CA SER A 7 32.13 -0.48 -5.73
C SER A 7 30.85 -0.10 -6.49
N SER A 8 30.88 -0.14 -7.82
CA SER A 8 29.73 0.32 -8.62
C SER A 8 28.61 -0.72 -8.72
N PHE A 9 28.95 -2.01 -8.70
CA PHE A 9 27.94 -3.10 -8.70
C PHE A 9 27.26 -3.26 -7.34
N PHE A 10 27.98 -3.04 -6.24
CA PHE A 10 27.43 -3.10 -4.89
C PHE A 10 26.65 -1.83 -4.51
N ASN A 11 26.95 -0.67 -5.11
CA ASN A 11 26.21 0.56 -4.84
C ASN A 11 24.84 0.59 -5.51
N LYS A 12 24.68 0.04 -6.73
CA LYS A 12 23.40 0.01 -7.43
C LYS A 12 22.29 -0.75 -6.68
N ASN A 13 22.65 -1.79 -5.93
CA ASN A 13 21.67 -2.55 -5.12
C ASN A 13 21.47 -1.98 -3.71
N ARG A 14 22.29 -1.03 -3.26
CA ARG A 14 22.11 -0.38 -1.95
C ARG A 14 21.10 0.76 -1.97
N GLU A 15 20.80 1.29 -3.14
CA GLU A 15 19.86 2.40 -3.32
C GLU A 15 18.41 1.91 -3.54
N ASN A 16 18.19 0.61 -3.75
CA ASN A 16 16.88 0.04 -3.95
C ASN A 16 16.32 -0.49 -2.63
N VAL A 17 15.14 0.00 -2.26
CA VAL A 17 14.40 -0.45 -1.08
C VAL A 17 13.67 -1.75 -1.38
N ALA A 18 13.14 -1.88 -2.60
CA ALA A 18 12.37 -3.04 -3.04
C ALA A 18 12.26 -3.14 -4.56
N GLU A 19 11.67 -4.25 -5.00
CA GLU A 19 11.15 -4.44 -6.36
C GLU A 19 9.67 -4.82 -6.28
N ILE A 20 8.81 -4.03 -6.93
CA ILE A 20 7.36 -4.20 -6.93
C ILE A 20 6.90 -4.33 -8.39
N ALA A 21 6.25 -5.44 -8.74
CA ALA A 21 5.76 -5.71 -10.10
C ALA A 21 6.83 -5.53 -11.21
N GLY A 22 8.12 -5.79 -10.89
CA GLY A 22 9.24 -5.60 -11.80
C GLY A 22 9.85 -4.19 -11.79
N HIS A 23 9.24 -3.24 -11.07
CA HIS A 23 9.78 -1.88 -10.88
C HIS A 23 10.68 -1.82 -9.65
N GLN A 24 11.86 -1.23 -9.81
CA GLN A 24 12.79 -0.99 -8.70
C GLN A 24 12.43 0.30 -7.99
N VAL A 25 12.10 0.19 -6.70
CA VAL A 25 11.81 1.35 -5.84
C VAL A 25 13.11 1.83 -5.22
N HIS A 26 13.52 3.05 -5.58
CA HIS A 26 14.72 3.68 -5.04
C HIS A 26 14.46 4.26 -3.65
N TYR A 27 15.50 4.24 -2.80
CA TYR A 27 15.43 4.83 -1.46
C TYR A 27 15.02 6.32 -1.49
N THR A 28 15.54 7.08 -2.45
CA THR A 28 15.21 8.50 -2.63
C THR A 28 13.72 8.72 -2.92
N GLU A 29 13.12 7.85 -3.70
CA GLU A 29 11.69 7.89 -4.03
C GLU A 29 10.83 7.58 -2.81
N TYR A 30 11.20 6.52 -2.07
CA TYR A 30 10.52 6.16 -0.82
C TYR A 30 10.61 7.28 0.23
N GLU A 31 11.79 7.87 0.41
CA GLU A 31 11.98 8.98 1.35
C GLU A 31 11.20 10.23 0.93
N ALA A 32 11.17 10.56 -0.37
CA ALA A 32 10.39 11.69 -0.88
C ALA A 32 8.88 11.50 -0.62
N ALA A 33 8.34 10.29 -0.87
CA ALA A 33 6.95 9.99 -0.60
C ALA A 33 6.64 10.03 0.92
N LYS A 34 7.57 9.54 1.75
CA LYS A 34 7.45 9.61 3.21
C LYS A 34 7.46 11.05 3.71
N GLU A 35 8.37 11.87 3.19
CA GLU A 35 8.46 13.29 3.54
C GLU A 35 7.19 14.03 3.13
N GLN A 36 6.71 13.82 1.91
CA GLN A 36 5.47 14.42 1.43
C GLN A 36 4.28 14.08 2.33
N LEU A 37 4.08 12.80 2.67
CA LEU A 37 2.99 12.40 3.56
C LEU A 37 3.18 12.93 4.99
N THR A 38 4.42 13.04 5.46
CA THR A 38 4.72 13.65 6.75
C THR A 38 4.31 15.11 6.78
N GLU A 39 4.64 15.89 5.74
CA GLU A 39 4.25 17.29 5.65
C GLU A 39 2.72 17.47 5.54
N VAL A 40 2.03 16.59 4.79
CA VAL A 40 0.56 16.56 4.75
C VAL A 40 -0.02 16.39 6.15
N TYR A 41 0.47 15.46 6.94
CA TYR A 41 -0.03 15.23 8.29
C TYR A 41 0.39 16.33 9.28
N LYS A 42 1.58 16.93 9.15
CA LYS A 42 1.95 18.11 9.93
C LYS A 42 0.96 19.23 9.69
N PHE A 43 0.63 19.46 8.43
CA PHE A 43 -0.34 20.46 8.04
C PHE A 43 -1.74 20.19 8.62
N GLU A 44 -2.24 18.96 8.49
CA GLU A 44 -3.57 18.58 8.97
C GLU A 44 -3.72 18.65 10.49
N TYR A 45 -2.69 18.21 11.21
CA TYR A 45 -2.73 18.17 12.68
C TYR A 45 -2.20 19.43 13.35
N GLY A 46 -1.64 20.38 12.59
CA GLY A 46 -1.02 21.59 13.12
C GLY A 46 0.16 21.27 14.05
N ARG A 47 0.93 20.24 13.75
CA ARG A 47 2.07 19.79 14.55
C ARG A 47 3.36 19.83 13.74
N SER A 48 4.48 20.08 14.43
CA SER A 48 5.82 20.10 13.80
C SER A 48 6.54 18.77 13.88
N ASP A 49 6.11 17.86 14.77
CA ASP A 49 6.76 16.59 15.07
C ASP A 49 5.74 15.48 15.31
N PHE A 50 6.17 14.25 15.11
CA PHE A 50 5.40 13.04 15.37
C PHE A 50 6.16 12.09 16.27
N ASN A 51 5.43 11.35 17.10
CA ASN A 51 5.97 10.26 17.89
C ASN A 51 6.33 9.06 16.99
N GLU A 52 6.99 8.05 17.59
CA GLU A 52 7.42 6.85 16.87
C GLU A 52 6.25 6.07 16.25
N GLU A 53 5.12 6.00 16.95
CA GLU A 53 3.92 5.31 16.47
C GLU A 53 3.38 5.94 15.19
N MET A 54 3.24 7.28 15.17
CA MET A 54 2.79 8.02 13.99
C MET A 54 3.80 7.93 12.84
N THR A 55 5.09 7.97 13.15
CA THR A 55 6.15 7.79 12.15
C THR A 55 6.08 6.40 11.51
N LEU A 56 5.84 5.36 12.30
CA LEU A 56 5.66 4.00 11.81
C LEU A 56 4.38 3.89 10.94
N TYR A 57 3.30 4.51 11.37
CA TYR A 57 2.05 4.58 10.60
C TYR A 57 2.27 5.23 9.23
N ILE A 58 2.95 6.39 9.17
CA ILE A 58 3.29 7.08 7.91
C ILE A 58 4.10 6.17 6.99
N ARG A 59 5.13 5.51 7.52
CA ARG A 59 5.97 4.57 6.75
C ARG A 59 5.16 3.44 6.15
N ASN A 60 4.27 2.86 6.93
CA ASN A 60 3.40 1.78 6.47
C ASN A 60 2.42 2.27 5.40
N GLN A 61 1.85 3.45 5.57
CA GLN A 61 0.92 4.05 4.61
C GLN A 61 1.59 4.32 3.27
N VAL A 62 2.79 4.92 3.29
CA VAL A 62 3.59 5.14 2.07
C VAL A 62 3.87 3.82 1.37
N TRP A 63 4.30 2.81 2.13
CA TRP A 63 4.58 1.49 1.57
C TRP A 63 3.37 0.85 0.89
N GLN A 64 2.20 0.88 1.54
CA GLN A 64 0.96 0.35 0.98
C GLN A 64 0.53 1.10 -0.28
N THR A 65 0.67 2.43 -0.29
CA THR A 65 0.37 3.26 -1.45
C THR A 65 1.29 2.92 -2.63
N MET A 66 2.59 2.76 -2.39
CA MET A 66 3.54 2.36 -3.43
C MET A 66 3.24 0.97 -3.98
N LEU A 67 2.98 -0.01 -3.11
CA LEU A 67 2.59 -1.36 -3.53
C LEU A 67 1.37 -1.32 -4.44
N MET A 68 0.34 -0.58 -4.06
CA MET A 68 -0.88 -0.46 -4.84
C MET A 68 -0.62 0.22 -6.19
N ASN A 69 0.05 1.37 -6.18
CA ASN A 69 0.30 2.16 -7.38
C ASN A 69 1.12 1.37 -8.41
N TYR A 70 2.24 0.77 -8.03
CA TYR A 70 3.07 0.00 -8.96
C TYR A 70 2.38 -1.27 -9.48
N THR A 71 1.63 -1.96 -8.62
CA THR A 71 0.89 -3.15 -9.05
C THR A 71 -0.25 -2.78 -9.99
N LEU A 72 -0.94 -1.67 -9.71
CA LEU A 72 -2.06 -1.21 -10.53
C LEU A 72 -1.58 -0.63 -11.86
N SER A 73 -0.53 0.22 -11.85
CA SER A 73 0.00 0.85 -13.07
C SER A 73 0.43 -0.18 -14.10
N ASP A 74 1.12 -1.26 -13.69
CA ASP A 74 1.50 -2.36 -14.58
C ASP A 74 0.29 -2.99 -15.32
N GLN A 75 -0.86 -3.07 -14.65
CA GLN A 75 -2.07 -3.63 -15.23
C GLN A 75 -2.83 -2.62 -16.10
N THR A 76 -2.94 -1.38 -15.65
CA THR A 76 -3.70 -0.33 -16.33
C THR A 76 -3.00 0.16 -17.58
N GLU A 77 -1.68 0.28 -17.58
CA GLU A 77 -0.88 0.62 -18.76
C GLU A 77 -1.04 -0.40 -19.87
N LYS A 78 -1.06 -1.70 -19.56
CA LYS A 78 -1.26 -2.79 -20.53
C LYS A 78 -2.58 -2.70 -21.27
N ILE A 79 -3.61 -2.14 -20.66
CA ILE A 79 -4.95 -1.98 -21.26
C ILE A 79 -5.25 -0.55 -21.71
N GLY A 80 -4.28 0.37 -21.59
CA GLY A 80 -4.44 1.78 -21.96
C GLY A 80 -5.44 2.53 -21.09
N MET A 81 -5.61 2.13 -19.82
CA MET A 81 -6.51 2.80 -18.88
C MET A 81 -5.76 3.88 -18.11
N ASP A 82 -6.26 5.09 -18.14
CA ASP A 82 -5.72 6.24 -17.41
C ASP A 82 -6.86 7.18 -16.97
N ILE A 83 -6.50 8.21 -16.23
CA ILE A 83 -7.36 9.31 -15.77
C ILE A 83 -6.90 10.58 -16.48
N THR A 84 -7.75 11.15 -17.32
CA THR A 84 -7.46 12.42 -18.00
C THR A 84 -7.50 13.59 -17.04
N GLU A 85 -6.87 14.71 -17.41
CA GLU A 85 -6.89 15.94 -16.59
C GLU A 85 -8.32 16.49 -16.42
N ASP A 86 -9.14 16.42 -17.46
CA ASP A 86 -10.55 16.85 -17.37
C ASP A 86 -11.34 15.95 -16.42
N GLU A 87 -11.10 14.63 -16.45
CA GLU A 87 -11.73 13.67 -15.55
C GLU A 87 -11.27 13.91 -14.10
N LEU A 88 -9.98 14.14 -13.88
CA LEU A 88 -9.45 14.47 -12.54
C LEU A 88 -10.04 15.77 -12.01
N SER A 89 -10.12 16.80 -12.85
CA SER A 89 -10.74 18.08 -12.51
C SER A 89 -12.21 17.90 -12.07
N GLU A 90 -12.99 17.11 -12.80
CA GLU A 90 -14.38 16.82 -12.40
C GLU A 90 -14.45 16.02 -11.09
N LEU A 91 -13.54 15.07 -10.87
CA LEU A 91 -13.47 14.29 -9.64
C LEU A 91 -13.05 15.12 -8.41
N CYS A 92 -12.21 16.13 -8.60
CA CYS A 92 -11.76 16.98 -7.50
C CYS A 92 -12.66 18.18 -7.26
N MET A 93 -13.15 18.82 -8.34
CA MET A 93 -13.82 20.14 -8.29
C MET A 93 -15.23 20.13 -8.88
N GLY A 94 -15.70 19.02 -9.45
CA GLY A 94 -17.00 18.88 -10.10
C GLY A 94 -18.20 19.01 -9.16
N GLN A 95 -19.39 18.78 -9.69
CA GLN A 95 -20.64 18.86 -8.93
C GLN A 95 -20.75 17.77 -7.84
N LYS A 96 -20.11 16.61 -8.08
CA LYS A 96 -20.07 15.47 -7.16
C LYS A 96 -18.62 15.00 -7.05
N PRO A 97 -17.81 15.67 -6.24
CA PRO A 97 -16.42 15.31 -6.11
C PRO A 97 -16.27 13.90 -5.53
N HIS A 98 -15.13 13.30 -5.80
CA HIS A 98 -14.76 11.99 -5.30
C HIS A 98 -14.83 11.96 -3.76
N ALA A 99 -15.12 10.80 -3.17
CA ALA A 99 -15.30 10.62 -1.73
C ALA A 99 -14.10 11.15 -0.90
N ILE A 100 -12.88 11.00 -1.40
CA ILE A 100 -11.67 11.55 -0.77
C ILE A 100 -11.80 13.05 -0.54
N ILE A 101 -12.29 13.80 -1.51
CA ILE A 101 -12.50 15.27 -1.39
C ILE A 101 -13.80 15.57 -0.62
N ALA A 102 -14.89 14.87 -0.96
CA ALA A 102 -16.20 15.13 -0.37
C ALA A 102 -16.27 14.81 1.14
N GLN A 103 -15.44 13.92 1.64
CA GLN A 103 -15.37 13.56 3.07
C GLN A 103 -14.17 14.20 3.78
N HIS A 104 -13.40 14.99 3.04
CA HIS A 104 -12.23 15.64 3.60
C HIS A 104 -12.64 16.76 4.55
N ARG A 105 -12.15 16.70 5.80
CA ARG A 105 -12.56 17.59 6.88
C ARG A 105 -12.42 19.09 6.55
N ALA A 106 -11.38 19.46 5.80
CA ALA A 106 -11.15 20.84 5.39
C ALA A 106 -12.23 21.40 4.45
N PHE A 107 -12.99 20.52 3.78
CA PHE A 107 -14.03 20.88 2.82
C PHE A 107 -15.44 20.51 3.28
N CYS A 108 -15.59 20.22 4.57
CA CYS A 108 -16.88 19.93 5.21
C CYS A 108 -17.30 21.07 6.12
N ASP A 109 -18.61 21.27 6.26
CA ASP A 109 -19.20 22.17 7.24
C ASP A 109 -19.14 21.59 8.67
N GLU A 110 -19.63 22.35 9.65
CA GLU A 110 -19.66 21.95 11.06
C GLU A 110 -20.45 20.66 11.31
N THR A 111 -21.32 20.27 10.38
CA THR A 111 -22.11 19.02 10.45
C THR A 111 -21.40 17.83 9.79
N GLY A 112 -20.21 18.05 9.23
CA GLY A 112 -19.44 17.02 8.51
C GLY A 112 -19.93 16.77 7.07
N LYS A 113 -20.79 17.66 6.53
CA LYS A 113 -21.27 17.57 5.16
C LYS A 113 -20.39 18.41 4.24
N PHE A 114 -20.08 17.88 3.05
CA PHE A 114 -19.31 18.58 2.03
C PHE A 114 -19.87 19.98 1.75
N ASN A 115 -19.01 20.97 1.83
CA ASN A 115 -19.29 22.37 1.53
C ASN A 115 -18.42 22.85 0.37
N ARG A 116 -19.03 23.00 -0.80
CA ARG A 116 -18.36 23.43 -2.01
C ARG A 116 -17.70 24.80 -1.89
N ASP A 117 -18.33 25.71 -1.14
CA ASP A 117 -17.81 27.07 -0.99
C ASP A 117 -16.47 27.08 -0.25
N GLU A 118 -16.26 26.18 0.70
CA GLU A 118 -14.97 26.00 1.38
C GLU A 118 -13.90 25.49 0.42
N LEU A 119 -14.22 24.54 -0.44
CA LEU A 119 -13.30 24.08 -1.48
C LEU A 119 -12.95 25.20 -2.47
N VAL A 120 -13.95 25.96 -2.94
CA VAL A 120 -13.72 27.09 -3.86
C VAL A 120 -12.84 28.17 -3.23
N LYS A 121 -13.07 28.51 -1.96
CA LYS A 121 -12.22 29.47 -1.22
C LYS A 121 -10.79 28.95 -1.10
N PHE A 122 -10.64 27.67 -0.79
CA PHE A 122 -9.32 27.04 -0.70
C PHE A 122 -8.57 27.13 -2.03
N LEU A 123 -9.21 26.74 -3.13
CA LEU A 123 -8.60 26.78 -4.47
C LEU A 123 -8.26 28.21 -4.90
N ALA A 124 -9.16 29.17 -4.64
CA ALA A 124 -8.90 30.58 -4.92
C ALA A 124 -7.70 31.13 -4.11
N TYR A 125 -7.47 30.60 -2.91
CA TYR A 125 -6.28 30.95 -2.13
C TYR A 125 -4.99 30.44 -2.78
N LEU A 126 -5.00 29.27 -3.41
CA LEU A 126 -3.84 28.72 -4.11
C LEU A 126 -3.41 29.53 -5.34
N GLU A 127 -4.36 30.26 -5.95
CA GLU A 127 -4.14 31.08 -7.15
C GLU A 127 -3.65 32.49 -6.83
N GLN A 128 -3.61 32.88 -5.54
CA GLN A 128 -3.17 34.22 -5.15
C GLN A 128 -1.69 34.45 -5.44
N GLU A 129 -1.35 35.61 -5.94
CA GLU A 129 0.03 36.05 -6.04
C GLU A 129 0.56 36.43 -4.66
N PRO A 130 1.66 35.86 -4.19
CA PRO A 130 2.19 36.16 -2.87
C PRO A 130 2.81 37.57 -2.82
N GLU A 131 2.49 38.34 -1.81
CA GLU A 131 3.06 39.68 -1.60
C GLU A 131 4.41 39.62 -0.85
N THR A 132 4.64 38.55 -0.08
CA THR A 132 5.86 38.33 0.71
C THR A 132 6.42 36.92 0.53
N ALA A 133 7.72 36.74 0.85
CA ALA A 133 8.36 35.41 0.80
C ALA A 133 7.69 34.42 1.77
N GLU A 134 7.27 34.88 2.95
CA GLU A 134 6.56 34.05 3.93
C GLU A 134 5.20 33.58 3.39
N GLN A 135 4.47 34.48 2.72
CA GLN A 135 3.20 34.13 2.09
C GLN A 135 3.39 33.15 0.94
N ALA A 136 4.49 33.30 0.16
CA ALA A 136 4.84 32.35 -0.90
C ALA A 136 5.10 30.93 -0.34
N GLU A 137 5.79 30.85 0.80
CA GLU A 137 6.05 29.56 1.46
C GLU A 137 4.75 28.89 1.93
N VAL A 138 3.85 29.65 2.55
CA VAL A 138 2.54 29.15 2.99
C VAL A 138 1.72 28.67 1.79
N ILE A 139 1.61 29.47 0.72
CA ILE A 139 0.87 29.07 -0.50
C ILE A 139 1.47 27.79 -1.10
N ASN A 140 2.80 27.65 -1.11
CA ASN A 140 3.45 26.44 -1.61
C ASN A 140 3.13 25.22 -0.74
N GLN A 141 3.05 25.35 0.58
CA GLN A 141 2.62 24.26 1.46
C GLN A 141 1.19 23.82 1.14
N TYR A 142 0.27 24.76 0.94
CA TYR A 142 -1.11 24.45 0.53
C TYR A 142 -1.18 23.81 -0.86
N LYS A 143 -0.34 24.23 -1.82
CA LYS A 143 -0.26 23.61 -3.14
C LYS A 143 0.24 22.16 -3.07
N ASN A 144 1.29 21.90 -2.29
CA ASN A 144 1.80 20.55 -2.07
C ASN A 144 0.75 19.66 -1.40
N TYR A 145 0.03 20.20 -0.42
CA TYR A 145 -1.08 19.53 0.24
C TYR A 145 -2.20 19.17 -0.74
N TRP A 146 -2.63 20.12 -1.58
CA TRP A 146 -3.64 19.87 -2.62
C TRP A 146 -3.19 18.82 -3.63
N GLN A 147 -1.97 18.93 -4.13
CA GLN A 147 -1.39 17.99 -5.08
C GLN A 147 -1.36 16.56 -4.54
N TYR A 148 -1.09 16.39 -3.25
CA TYR A 148 -1.16 15.08 -2.61
C TYR A 148 -2.57 14.48 -2.71
N TRP A 149 -3.60 15.28 -2.43
CA TRP A 149 -5.00 14.81 -2.49
C TRP A 149 -5.47 14.57 -3.93
N GLU A 150 -5.07 15.38 -4.89
CA GLU A 150 -5.33 15.13 -6.31
C GLU A 150 -4.72 13.78 -6.75
N ASN A 151 -3.49 13.51 -6.37
CA ASN A 151 -2.82 12.23 -6.67
C ASN A 151 -3.51 11.05 -5.96
N ALA A 152 -3.99 11.24 -4.74
CA ALA A 152 -4.76 10.24 -4.02
C ALA A 152 -6.09 9.92 -4.72
N VAL A 153 -6.81 10.95 -5.20
CA VAL A 153 -8.03 10.79 -6.01
C VAL A 153 -7.71 10.05 -7.30
N ARG A 154 -6.66 10.44 -8.03
CA ARG A 154 -6.24 9.80 -9.27
C ARG A 154 -5.98 8.31 -9.05
N SER A 155 -5.18 7.96 -8.06
CA SER A 155 -4.83 6.56 -7.74
C SER A 155 -6.06 5.73 -7.33
N GLN A 156 -6.88 6.27 -6.44
CA GLN A 156 -8.08 5.58 -5.96
C GLN A 156 -9.10 5.37 -7.09
N TYR A 157 -9.35 6.39 -7.89
CA TYR A 157 -10.32 6.29 -8.97
C TYR A 157 -9.83 5.39 -10.11
N LEU A 158 -8.53 5.36 -10.40
CA LEU A 158 -7.95 4.41 -11.33
C LEU A 158 -8.18 2.96 -10.88
N GLN A 159 -8.02 2.69 -9.57
CA GLN A 159 -8.35 1.40 -8.97
C GLN A 159 -9.84 1.07 -9.11
N GLU A 160 -10.72 2.04 -8.87
CA GLU A 160 -12.16 1.87 -9.01
C GLU A 160 -12.57 1.59 -10.47
N LYS A 161 -11.97 2.28 -11.43
CA LYS A 161 -12.16 2.00 -12.87
C LYS A 161 -11.75 0.57 -13.22
N TYR A 162 -10.55 0.16 -12.78
CA TYR A 162 -10.03 -1.17 -13.06
C TYR A 162 -10.88 -2.27 -12.42
N THR A 163 -11.23 -2.15 -11.15
CA THR A 163 -12.10 -3.13 -10.46
C THR A 163 -13.52 -3.16 -11.04
N THR A 164 -14.03 -2.01 -11.46
CA THR A 164 -15.32 -1.92 -12.16
C THR A 164 -15.27 -2.64 -13.51
N LEU A 165 -14.20 -2.45 -14.27
CA LEU A 165 -14.00 -3.18 -15.53
C LEU A 165 -14.00 -4.68 -15.30
N LEU A 166 -13.20 -5.18 -14.33
CA LEU A 166 -13.17 -6.61 -13.99
C LEU A 166 -14.54 -7.13 -13.56
N SER A 167 -15.25 -6.38 -12.72
CA SER A 167 -16.58 -6.76 -12.26
C SER A 167 -17.60 -6.83 -13.40
N LYS A 168 -17.50 -5.93 -14.39
CA LYS A 168 -18.37 -5.92 -15.58
C LYS A 168 -18.06 -7.02 -16.58
N MET A 169 -16.85 -7.58 -16.53
CA MET A 169 -16.51 -8.76 -17.34
C MET A 169 -17.19 -10.04 -16.83
N ILE A 170 -17.58 -10.09 -15.55
CA ILE A 170 -18.30 -11.22 -14.97
C ILE A 170 -19.79 -10.99 -15.19
N THR A 171 -20.32 -11.62 -16.22
CA THR A 171 -21.75 -11.51 -16.55
C THR A 171 -22.45 -12.82 -16.24
N ALA A 172 -23.57 -12.75 -15.54
CA ALA A 172 -24.48 -13.88 -15.38
C ALA A 172 -25.55 -13.81 -16.51
N ASN A 173 -25.73 -14.91 -17.23
CA ASN A 173 -26.76 -15.04 -18.22
C ASN A 173 -27.93 -15.89 -17.68
N ASN A 174 -29.05 -15.91 -18.42
CA ASN A 174 -30.25 -16.66 -18.03
C ASN A 174 -30.02 -18.18 -17.91
N ILE A 175 -29.04 -18.70 -18.66
CA ILE A 175 -28.70 -20.13 -18.66
C ILE A 175 -27.97 -20.45 -17.34
N ASP A 176 -26.99 -19.63 -16.95
CA ASP A 176 -26.27 -19.78 -15.68
C ASP A 176 -27.22 -19.66 -14.49
N ALA A 177 -28.13 -18.69 -14.52
CA ALA A 177 -29.17 -18.53 -13.51
C ALA A 177 -30.09 -19.76 -13.40
N LYS A 178 -30.48 -20.35 -14.53
CA LYS A 178 -31.30 -21.58 -14.57
C LYS A 178 -30.52 -22.76 -13.98
N TYR A 179 -29.27 -22.96 -14.35
CA TYR A 179 -28.47 -24.05 -13.80
C TYR A 179 -28.20 -23.86 -12.30
N ALA A 180 -27.90 -22.65 -11.87
CA ALA A 180 -27.71 -22.35 -10.46
C ALA A 180 -29.01 -22.59 -9.64
N TYR A 181 -30.17 -22.25 -10.18
CA TYR A 181 -31.47 -22.53 -9.56
C TYR A 181 -31.71 -24.03 -9.49
N GLN A 182 -31.54 -24.77 -10.59
CA GLN A 182 -31.73 -26.22 -10.62
C GLN A 182 -30.81 -26.91 -9.61
N ALA A 183 -29.51 -26.58 -9.60
CA ALA A 183 -28.55 -27.17 -8.67
C ALA A 183 -28.92 -26.95 -7.18
N ARG A 184 -29.62 -25.84 -6.87
CA ARG A 184 -30.10 -25.57 -5.50
C ARG A 184 -31.36 -26.34 -5.16
N GLN A 185 -32.20 -26.73 -6.16
CA GLN A 185 -33.46 -27.43 -5.96
C GLN A 185 -33.28 -28.95 -6.07
N GLU A 186 -32.26 -29.41 -6.75
CA GLU A 186 -31.99 -30.83 -6.87
C GLU A 186 -31.51 -31.42 -5.54
N THR A 187 -32.22 -32.44 -5.09
CA THR A 187 -31.85 -33.21 -3.91
C THR A 187 -31.62 -34.65 -4.33
N VAL A 188 -30.58 -35.26 -3.81
CA VAL A 188 -30.25 -36.66 -4.07
C VAL A 188 -30.23 -37.45 -2.75
N ASN A 189 -30.72 -38.68 -2.80
CA ASN A 189 -30.58 -39.60 -1.68
C ASN A 189 -29.31 -40.42 -1.92
N LEU A 190 -28.36 -40.33 -1.00
CA LEU A 190 -27.12 -41.06 -1.05
C LEU A 190 -27.06 -42.11 0.05
N GLN A 191 -26.65 -43.30 -0.32
CA GLN A 191 -26.20 -44.31 0.63
C GLN A 191 -24.70 -44.50 0.42
N TYR A 192 -23.93 -44.40 1.48
CA TYR A 192 -22.48 -44.58 1.39
C TYR A 192 -21.96 -45.38 2.58
N VAL A 193 -20.87 -46.09 2.34
CA VAL A 193 -20.09 -46.75 3.39
C VAL A 193 -18.83 -45.96 3.59
N GLN A 194 -18.58 -45.55 4.80
CA GLN A 194 -17.36 -44.83 5.15
C GLN A 194 -16.43 -45.77 5.93
N GLN A 195 -15.20 -45.93 5.40
CA GLN A 195 -14.11 -46.55 6.13
C GLN A 195 -13.06 -45.49 6.43
N PRO A 196 -12.95 -45.03 7.66
CA PRO A 196 -11.99 -43.99 8.03
C PRO A 196 -10.58 -44.58 8.02
N TYR A 197 -9.57 -43.80 7.65
CA TYR A 197 -8.17 -44.23 7.59
C TYR A 197 -7.65 -44.74 8.94
N TYR A 198 -8.09 -44.19 10.06
CA TYR A 198 -7.68 -44.65 11.38
C TYR A 198 -8.17 -46.05 11.75
N ALA A 199 -9.12 -46.62 11.01
CA ALA A 199 -9.55 -47.99 11.16
C ALA A 199 -8.52 -49.00 10.55
N VAL A 200 -7.58 -48.52 9.77
CA VAL A 200 -6.47 -49.31 9.23
C VAL A 200 -5.26 -49.12 10.13
N ALA A 201 -4.78 -50.16 10.75
CA ALA A 201 -3.59 -50.07 11.62
C ALA A 201 -2.33 -49.71 10.78
N ASP A 202 -1.53 -48.76 11.26
CA ASP A 202 -0.30 -48.33 10.59
C ASP A 202 0.66 -49.48 10.29
N SER A 203 0.64 -50.53 11.12
CA SER A 203 1.44 -51.75 10.92
C SER A 203 1.11 -52.52 9.65
N LEU A 204 -0.08 -52.29 9.07
CA LEU A 204 -0.52 -52.92 7.81
C LEU A 204 -0.08 -52.12 6.58
N VAL A 205 0.35 -50.89 6.77
CA VAL A 205 0.76 -49.98 5.69
C VAL A 205 2.28 -49.90 5.67
N LYS A 206 2.89 -50.38 4.61
CA LYS A 206 4.34 -50.26 4.40
C LYS A 206 4.62 -49.14 3.40
N VAL A 207 5.17 -48.05 3.91
CA VAL A 207 5.62 -46.93 3.08
C VAL A 207 7.08 -47.15 2.74
N THR A 208 7.40 -47.16 1.44
CA THR A 208 8.78 -47.28 0.96
C THR A 208 9.34 -45.90 0.59
N GLU A 209 10.68 -45.81 0.55
CA GLU A 209 11.37 -44.57 0.05
C GLU A 209 10.93 -44.19 -1.37
N ASN A 210 10.58 -45.18 -2.19
CA ASN A 210 10.08 -44.91 -3.54
C ASN A 210 8.69 -44.28 -3.54
N ASP A 211 7.82 -44.67 -2.61
CA ASP A 211 6.47 -44.08 -2.46
C ASP A 211 6.61 -42.62 -2.02
N LEU A 212 7.52 -42.35 -1.08
CA LEU A 212 7.80 -40.97 -0.64
C LEU A 212 8.33 -40.10 -1.77
N LYS A 213 9.28 -40.59 -2.55
CA LYS A 213 9.83 -39.89 -3.72
C LYS A 213 8.77 -39.62 -4.79
N THR A 214 7.93 -40.61 -5.05
CA THR A 214 6.83 -40.47 -6.01
C THR A 214 5.82 -39.40 -5.58
N LEU A 215 5.38 -39.48 -4.33
CA LEU A 215 4.46 -38.49 -3.78
C LEU A 215 5.06 -37.05 -3.74
N TYR A 216 6.34 -36.95 -3.34
CA TYR A 216 7.07 -35.69 -3.36
C TYR A 216 7.12 -35.10 -4.77
N ASN A 217 7.47 -35.90 -5.78
CA ASN A 217 7.53 -35.42 -7.16
C ASN A 217 6.17 -34.96 -7.69
N GLN A 218 5.09 -35.66 -7.33
CA GLN A 218 3.72 -35.24 -7.68
C GLN A 218 3.29 -33.95 -7.04
N LYS A 219 3.75 -33.67 -5.79
CA LYS A 219 3.35 -32.53 -4.99
C LYS A 219 4.44 -31.47 -4.84
N LYS A 220 5.49 -31.53 -5.65
CA LYS A 220 6.69 -30.71 -5.53
C LYS A 220 6.39 -29.22 -5.44
N GLU A 221 5.43 -28.71 -6.23
CA GLU A 221 5.05 -27.30 -6.21
C GLU A 221 4.38 -26.87 -4.88
N GLN A 222 3.73 -27.79 -4.16
CA GLN A 222 3.15 -27.52 -2.85
C GLN A 222 4.23 -27.35 -1.75
N TYR A 223 5.40 -27.94 -1.96
CA TYR A 223 6.53 -27.86 -1.01
C TYR A 223 7.54 -26.77 -1.38
N LYS A 224 7.27 -26.00 -2.43
CA LYS A 224 8.14 -24.92 -2.84
C LYS A 224 8.10 -23.80 -1.80
N GLN A 225 9.23 -23.56 -1.18
CA GLN A 225 9.38 -22.49 -0.20
C GLN A 225 9.88 -21.22 -0.89
N THR A 226 9.42 -20.07 -0.41
CA THR A 226 10.02 -18.79 -0.77
C THR A 226 11.45 -18.72 -0.26
N PRO A 227 12.38 -18.07 -0.98
CA PRO A 227 13.74 -17.88 -0.51
C PRO A 227 13.73 -17.24 0.89
N ASN A 228 14.39 -17.90 1.82
CA ASN A 228 14.53 -17.40 3.19
C ASN A 228 15.99 -17.37 3.63
N ARG A 229 16.26 -16.68 4.73
CA ARG A 229 17.55 -16.63 5.38
C ARG A 229 17.34 -16.77 6.88
N SER A 230 18.19 -17.58 7.51
CA SER A 230 18.31 -17.58 8.97
C SER A 230 19.39 -16.57 9.33
N ILE A 231 19.08 -15.71 10.28
CA ILE A 231 19.98 -14.66 10.77
C ILE A 231 20.22 -14.91 12.26
N GLU A 232 21.49 -15.00 12.63
CA GLU A 232 21.91 -14.91 14.01
C GLU A 232 22.46 -13.52 14.25
N TYR A 233 22.03 -12.86 15.32
CA TYR A 233 22.50 -11.52 15.66
C TYR A 233 22.66 -11.37 17.16
N VAL A 234 23.57 -10.48 17.53
CA VAL A 234 23.78 -10.07 18.90
C VAL A 234 23.40 -8.61 19.04
N THR A 235 22.58 -8.30 20.00
CA THR A 235 22.21 -6.92 20.34
C THR A 235 23.11 -6.38 21.43
N PHE A 236 23.70 -5.22 21.18
CA PHE A 236 24.45 -4.47 22.18
C PHE A 236 23.60 -3.27 22.61
N PRO A 237 22.93 -3.31 23.76
CA PRO A 237 22.17 -2.17 24.25
C PRO A 237 23.12 -1.02 24.57
N ILE A 238 22.85 0.14 24.01
CA ILE A 238 23.52 1.39 24.38
C ILE A 238 22.76 1.94 25.58
N VAL A 239 23.34 1.77 26.75
CA VAL A 239 22.81 2.30 28.01
C VAL A 239 23.74 3.37 28.53
N PRO A 240 23.24 4.47 29.14
CA PRO A 240 24.08 5.46 29.76
C PRO A 240 24.93 4.85 30.84
N SER A 241 26.21 5.19 30.87
CA SER A 241 27.15 4.78 31.93
C SER A 241 26.97 5.63 33.19
N ALA A 242 27.55 5.19 34.27
CA ALA A 242 27.58 6.01 35.51
C ALA A 242 28.31 7.36 35.29
N GLU A 243 29.24 7.41 34.36
CA GLU A 243 29.98 8.62 34.01
C GLU A 243 29.08 9.59 33.21
N ASP A 244 28.24 9.09 32.29
CA ASP A 244 27.25 9.90 31.56
C ASP A 244 26.25 10.55 32.53
N PHE A 245 25.77 9.80 33.52
CA PHE A 245 24.90 10.36 34.56
C PHE A 245 25.59 11.43 35.41
N ALA A 246 26.87 11.23 35.79
CA ALA A 246 27.63 12.20 36.56
C ALA A 246 27.91 13.47 35.75
N ASP A 247 28.17 13.35 34.44
CA ASP A 247 28.37 14.47 33.55
C ASP A 247 27.06 15.26 33.34
N ALA A 248 25.93 14.56 33.17
CA ALA A 248 24.62 15.23 33.09
C ALA A 248 24.28 16.00 34.39
N GLU A 249 24.56 15.44 35.56
CA GLU A 249 24.37 16.12 36.85
C GLU A 249 25.27 17.35 36.99
N ARG A 250 26.52 17.29 36.49
CA ARG A 250 27.44 18.42 36.49
C ARG A 250 27.00 19.55 35.60
N LEU A 251 26.38 19.26 34.48
CA LEU A 251 25.88 20.25 33.50
C LEU A 251 24.56 20.90 33.98
N MET A 252 23.81 20.25 34.86
CA MET A 252 22.57 20.80 35.42
C MET A 252 22.76 21.66 36.67
N LYS A 253 23.96 21.69 37.27
CA LYS A 253 24.38 22.56 38.38
C LYS A 253 25.07 23.81 37.88
#